data_1d6c79120ff4a6806451d6cac3399550
#
_entry.id   1d6c79120ff4a6806451d6cac3399550
#
_cell.length_a   1.000
_cell.length_b   1.000
_cell.length_c   1.000
_cell.angle_alpha   90.00
_cell.angle_beta   90.00
_cell.angle_gamma   90.00
#
_symmetry.space_group_name_H-M   'P 1'
#
loop_
_entity.id
_entity.type
_entity.pdbx_description
1 polymer ?
#
loop_
_entity_poly.entity_id
_entity_poly.type
_entity_poly.pdbx_seq_one_letter_code
_entity_poly.pdbx_strand_id
1 'polypeptide(L)' 'MDETGKELVLVLYDYQEKSPRELTIKKGDILTLLNSTNKDWWKVEVNDRQGFIPAAYLKKLD' A
#
# COMPACT_ATOMS: atom_id res chain seq x y z
N MET A 1 -6.44 -21.59 4.14
CA MET A 1 -6.41 -20.97 3.92
C MET A 1 -6.21 -19.98 3.81
N ASP A 2 -6.32 -19.59 3.91
CA ASP A 2 -6.38 -18.79 3.60
C ASP A 2 -5.91 -17.64 3.24
N GLU A 3 -5.48 -17.38 2.72
CA GLU A 3 -4.83 -16.29 2.06
C GLU A 3 -5.60 -15.80 0.92
N THR A 4 -6.63 -16.50 0.57
CA THR A 4 -7.53 -16.08 -0.50
C THR A 4 -8.10 -14.74 -0.14
N GLY A 5 -8.19 -13.86 -1.11
CA GLY A 5 -8.75 -12.55 -0.90
C GLY A 5 -7.74 -11.46 -0.59
N LYS A 6 -6.52 -11.84 -0.33
CA LYS A 6 -5.50 -10.82 -0.10
C LYS A 6 -5.01 -10.29 -1.44
N GLU A 7 -4.97 -8.96 -1.54
CA GLU A 7 -4.39 -8.32 -2.70
C GLU A 7 -3.04 -7.74 -2.34
N LEU A 8 -2.10 -7.86 -3.24
CA LEU A 8 -0.76 -7.33 -3.02
C LEU A 8 -0.49 -6.21 -4.00
N VAL A 9 0.31 -5.26 -3.57
CA VAL A 9 0.75 -4.16 -4.42
C VAL A 9 2.25 -4.00 -4.31
N LEU A 10 2.86 -3.60 -5.42
CA LEU A 10 4.28 -3.32 -5.51
C LEU A 10 4.48 -1.81 -5.41
N VAL A 11 5.45 -1.41 -4.58
CA VAL A 11 5.79 0.00 -4.45
C VAL A 11 6.71 0.39 -5.60
N LEU A 12 6.28 1.37 -6.37
CA LEU A 12 7.04 1.80 -7.56
C LEU A 12 8.07 2.88 -7.25
N TYR A 13 7.82 3.68 -6.22
CA TYR A 13 8.70 4.79 -5.85
C TYR A 13 8.73 4.93 -4.34
N ASP A 14 9.86 5.38 -3.80
CA ASP A 14 9.95 5.68 -2.37
C ASP A 14 8.92 6.73 -2.02
N TYR A 15 8.33 6.61 -0.84
CA TYR A 15 7.40 7.62 -0.35
C TYR A 15 7.66 7.85 1.13
N GLN A 16 7.81 9.11 1.50
CA GLN A 16 8.02 9.51 2.88
C GLN A 16 6.71 10.05 3.45
N GLU A 17 6.25 9.48 4.54
CA GLU A 17 5.00 9.92 5.16
C GLU A 17 5.02 11.40 5.49
N LYS A 18 3.90 12.07 5.24
CA LYS A 18 3.75 13.49 5.50
C LYS A 18 2.71 13.76 6.57
N SER A 19 2.08 12.72 7.09
CA SER A 19 1.09 12.83 8.14
C SER A 19 1.01 11.50 8.89
N PRO A 20 0.41 11.48 10.08
CA PRO A 20 0.31 10.22 10.84
C PRO A 20 -0.54 9.15 10.16
N ARG A 21 -1.35 9.53 9.17
CA ARG A 21 -2.19 8.56 8.46
C ARG A 21 -1.45 7.84 7.34
N GLU A 22 -0.25 8.28 7.03
CA GLU A 22 0.52 7.74 5.91
C GLU A 22 1.62 6.84 6.44
N LEU A 23 2.28 6.15 5.53
CA LEU A 23 3.40 5.28 5.86
C LEU A 23 4.59 5.63 4.98
N THR A 24 5.78 5.37 5.49
CA THR A 24 6.99 5.51 4.71
C THR A 24 7.27 4.15 4.08
N ILE A 25 7.43 4.13 2.76
CA ILE A 25 7.64 2.89 2.01
C ILE A 25 8.78 3.10 1.02
N LYS A 26 9.34 1.98 0.56
CA LYS A 26 10.47 2.00 -0.34
C LYS A 26 10.14 1.29 -1.64
N LYS A 27 10.70 1.77 -2.72
CA LYS A 27 10.58 1.13 -4.02
C LYS A 27 10.93 -0.34 -3.90
N GLY A 28 10.09 -1.19 -4.46
CA GLY A 28 10.31 -2.63 -4.43
C GLY A 28 9.61 -3.36 -3.29
N ASP A 29 9.08 -2.62 -2.30
CA ASP A 29 8.34 -3.25 -1.22
C ASP A 29 7.06 -3.87 -1.75
N ILE A 30 6.64 -4.97 -1.13
CA ILE A 30 5.36 -5.62 -1.42
C ILE A 30 4.47 -5.40 -0.21
N LEU A 31 3.32 -4.79 -0.43
CA LEU A 31 2.40 -4.45 0.65
C LEU A 31 1.06 -5.13 0.43
N THR A 32 0.30 -5.29 1.50
CA THR A 32 -1.06 -5.80 1.40
C THR A 32 -1.99 -4.62 1.14
N LEU A 33 -2.81 -4.72 0.11
CA LEU A 33 -3.79 -3.69 -0.22
C LEU A 33 -5.06 -3.95 0.58
N LEU A 34 -5.48 -2.96 1.36
CA LEU A 34 -6.67 -3.08 2.19
C LEU A 34 -7.87 -2.40 1.58
N ASN A 35 -7.68 -1.27 0.93
CA ASN A 35 -8.79 -0.52 0.35
C ASN A 35 -8.29 0.35 -0.79
N SER A 36 -8.90 0.20 -1.96
CA SER A 36 -8.53 0.98 -3.13
C SER A 36 -9.74 1.68 -3.75
N THR A 37 -10.77 1.96 -2.95
CA THR A 37 -11.96 2.62 -3.45
C THR A 37 -11.71 4.09 -3.80
N ASN A 38 -10.76 4.72 -3.12
CA ASN A 38 -10.39 6.10 -3.46
C ASN A 38 -9.33 6.04 -4.56
N LYS A 39 -9.53 6.80 -5.62
CA LYS A 39 -8.63 6.71 -6.77
C LYS A 39 -7.25 7.33 -6.50
N ASP A 40 -7.14 8.20 -5.51
CA ASP A 40 -5.90 8.91 -5.23
C ASP A 40 -5.10 8.35 -4.07
N TRP A 41 -5.77 7.77 -3.09
CA TRP A 41 -5.12 7.27 -1.88
C TRP A 41 -5.61 5.88 -1.57
N TRP A 42 -4.69 4.93 -1.47
CA TRP A 42 -5.03 3.55 -1.15
C TRP A 42 -4.54 3.20 0.25
N LYS A 43 -5.34 2.45 0.97
CA LYS A 43 -4.96 1.99 2.31
C LYS A 43 -4.23 0.67 2.18
N VAL A 44 -3.04 0.61 2.80
CA VAL A 44 -2.19 -0.58 2.72
C VAL A 44 -1.73 -0.95 4.12
N GLU A 45 -1.18 -2.15 4.22
CA GLU A 45 -0.64 -2.65 5.47
C GLU A 45 0.75 -3.20 5.25
N VAL A 46 1.65 -2.88 6.17
CA VAL A 46 3.00 -3.45 6.18
C VAL A 46 3.40 -3.64 7.64
N ASN A 47 3.83 -4.86 7.98
CA ASN A 47 4.33 -5.16 9.33
C ASN A 47 3.39 -4.69 10.44
N ASP A 48 2.11 -5.00 10.32
CA ASP A 48 1.09 -4.66 11.32
C ASP A 48 0.77 -3.17 11.40
N ARG A 49 1.33 -2.37 10.50
CA ARG A 49 1.00 -0.95 10.43
C ARG A 49 0.13 -0.71 9.22
N GLN A 50 -0.86 0.12 9.36
CA GLN A 50 -1.77 0.46 8.27
C GLN A 50 -1.70 1.95 8.01
N GLY A 51 -1.82 2.33 6.74
CA GLY A 51 -1.83 3.73 6.39
C GLY A 51 -2.13 3.94 4.93
N PHE A 52 -2.18 5.20 4.53
CA PHE A 52 -2.53 5.59 3.18
C PHE A 52 -1.29 5.96 2.38
N ILE A 53 -1.30 5.54 1.11
CA ILE A 53 -0.21 5.81 0.18
C ILE A 53 -0.84 6.32 -1.12
N PRO A 54 -0.20 7.27 -1.82
CA PRO A 54 -0.72 7.72 -3.12
C PRO A 54 -0.84 6.53 -4.07
N ALA A 55 -2.00 6.38 -4.68
CA ALA A 55 -2.26 5.24 -5.57
C ALA A 55 -1.26 5.18 -6.73
N ALA A 56 -0.80 6.35 -7.19
CA ALA A 56 0.14 6.40 -8.32
C ALA A 56 1.49 5.78 -8.00
N TYR A 57 1.79 5.55 -6.74
CA TYR A 57 3.06 4.95 -6.32
C TYR A 57 2.97 3.43 -6.19
N LEU A 58 1.79 2.87 -6.45
CA LEU A 58 1.54 1.45 -6.23
C LEU A 58 1.07 0.78 -7.50
N LYS A 59 1.41 -0.49 -7.65
CA LYS A 59 0.96 -1.31 -8.76
C LYS A 59 0.35 -2.58 -8.21
N LYS A 60 -0.90 -2.86 -8.58
CA LYS A 60 -1.54 -4.11 -8.15
C LYS A 60 -0.82 -5.29 -8.79
N LEU A 61 -0.59 -6.31 -7.99
CA LEU A 61 0.00 -7.55 -8.46
C LEU A 61 -1.10 -8.56 -8.67
N ASP A 62 -0.98 -9.33 -9.75
CA ASP A 62 -1.97 -10.38 -10.05
C ASP A 62 -1.60 -11.69 -9.42
#